data_50c95190fbfe2efbf0ec44dcd931a1e6
#
_entry.id   50c95190fbfe2efbf0ec44dcd931a1e6
#
_cell.length_a   1.000
_cell.length_b   1.000
_cell.length_c   1.000
_cell.angle_alpha   90.00
_cell.angle_beta   90.00
_cell.angle_gamma   90.00
#
_symmetry.space_group_name_H-M   'P 1'
#
loop_
_entity.id
_entity.type
_entity.pdbx_description
1 polymer ?
#
loop_
_entity_poly.entity_id
_entity_poly.type
_entity_poly.pdbx_seq_one_letter_code
_entity_poly.pdbx_strand_id
1 'polypeptide(L)' 'MLKVNLRKIYSFYPVEPVPDPAALPTSGDIYYECLDCTEIVNSVPFIKSACDCGNLEGSGGKLNVKDPVRVRVVRGKLR' A
#
# COMPACT_ATOMS: atom_id res chain seq x y z
N MET A 1 8.16 -0.84 18.03
CA MET A 1 8.64 -0.86 16.63
C MET A 1 8.38 0.50 16.00
N LEU A 2 9.41 1.09 15.43
CA LEU A 2 9.29 2.40 14.79
C LEU A 2 8.61 2.24 13.43
N LYS A 3 7.50 2.95 13.22
CA LYS A 3 6.86 3.03 11.93
C LYS A 3 7.40 4.24 11.17
N VAL A 4 7.87 3.99 9.95
CA VAL A 4 8.28 5.08 9.07
C VAL A 4 7.04 5.76 8.53
N ASN A 5 6.96 7.08 8.67
CA ASN A 5 5.87 7.83 8.08
C ASN A 5 6.18 8.11 6.61
N LEU A 6 5.68 7.26 5.73
CA LEU A 6 5.94 7.36 4.29
C LEU A 6 5.44 8.66 3.69
N ARG A 7 4.41 9.27 4.28
CA ARG A 7 3.87 10.54 3.80
C ARG A 7 4.85 11.71 3.96
N LYS A 8 5.83 11.58 4.85
CA LYS A 8 6.89 12.58 5.00
C LYS A 8 7.99 12.43 3.96
N ILE A 9 8.16 11.23 3.43
CA ILE A 9 9.23 10.90 2.47
C ILE A 9 8.71 10.99 1.03
N TYR A 10 7.47 10.56 0.82
CA TYR A 10 6.85 10.49 -0.50
C TYR A 10 5.58 11.31 -0.57
N SER A 11 5.30 11.84 -1.75
CA SER A 11 3.97 12.34 -2.10
C SER A 11 3.22 11.22 -2.78
N PHE A 12 1.95 11.00 -2.39
CA PHE A 12 1.13 9.92 -2.93
C PHE A 12 0.01 10.49 -3.79
N TYR A 13 -0.20 9.88 -4.94
CA TYR A 13 -1.21 10.29 -5.91
C TYR A 13 -2.09 9.10 -6.27
N PRO A 14 -3.43 9.28 -6.38
CA PRO A 14 -4.30 8.20 -6.82
C PRO A 14 -3.91 7.71 -8.21
N VAL A 15 -3.97 6.40 -8.40
CA VAL A 15 -3.73 5.79 -9.71
C VAL A 15 -5.00 5.92 -10.55
N GLU A 16 -4.86 6.48 -11.75
CA GLU A 16 -5.98 6.67 -12.68
C GLU A 16 -5.71 5.90 -13.98
N PRO A 17 -6.70 5.20 -14.54
CA PRO A 17 -8.03 4.94 -13.95
C PRO A 17 -7.95 4.05 -12.70
N VAL A 18 -8.99 4.07 -11.85
CA VAL A 18 -9.01 3.27 -10.62
C VAL A 18 -8.87 1.79 -10.97
N PRO A 19 -7.85 1.10 -10.41
CA PRO A 19 -7.67 -0.32 -10.72
C PRO A 19 -8.81 -1.18 -10.21
N ASP A 20 -9.07 -2.28 -10.93
CA ASP A 20 -10.03 -3.28 -10.51
C ASP A 20 -9.52 -3.98 -9.24
N PRO A 21 -10.33 -4.12 -8.19
CA PRO A 21 -9.92 -4.84 -6.97
C PRO A 21 -9.46 -6.27 -7.24
N ALA A 22 -9.92 -6.90 -8.32
CA ALA A 22 -9.50 -8.25 -8.70
C ALA A 22 -8.14 -8.26 -9.43
N ALA A 23 -7.62 -7.11 -9.82
CA ALA A 23 -6.40 -7.00 -10.61
C ALA A 23 -5.55 -5.80 -10.13
N LEU A 24 -5.22 -5.78 -8.85
CA LEU A 24 -4.43 -4.69 -8.27
C LEU A 24 -3.01 -4.69 -8.83
N PRO A 25 -2.51 -3.51 -9.29
CA PRO A 25 -1.16 -3.43 -9.82
C PRO A 25 -0.12 -3.57 -8.70
N THR A 26 1.04 -4.10 -9.05
CA THR A 26 2.18 -4.22 -8.15
C THR A 26 3.42 -3.64 -8.81
N SER A 27 4.13 -2.76 -8.10
CA SER A 27 5.36 -2.16 -8.57
C SER A 27 6.06 -1.47 -7.41
N GLY A 28 7.34 -1.17 -7.54
CA GLY A 28 8.10 -0.49 -6.49
C GLY A 28 7.58 0.90 -6.16
N ASP A 29 6.89 1.57 -7.09
CA ASP A 29 6.30 2.89 -6.88
C ASP A 29 4.80 2.84 -6.57
N ILE A 30 4.19 1.66 -6.59
CA ILE A 30 2.78 1.46 -6.28
C ILE A 30 2.63 1.08 -4.81
N TYR A 31 1.73 1.77 -4.12
CA TYR A 31 1.44 1.56 -2.70
C TYR A 31 -0.05 1.36 -2.52
N TYR A 32 -0.42 0.67 -1.46
CA TYR A 32 -1.82 0.47 -1.08
C TYR A 32 -2.08 1.22 0.22
N GLU A 33 -3.12 2.04 0.22
CA GLU A 33 -3.60 2.72 1.42
C GLU A 33 -4.82 1.98 1.96
N CYS A 34 -4.73 1.53 3.21
CA CYS A 34 -5.89 0.94 3.87
C CYS A 34 -6.90 2.03 4.23
N LEU A 35 -8.14 1.88 3.78
CA LEU A 35 -9.17 2.89 4.01
C LEU A 35 -9.68 2.88 5.44
N ASP A 36 -9.42 1.81 6.20
CA ASP A 36 -9.87 1.71 7.60
C ASP A 36 -8.90 2.36 8.57
N CYS A 37 -7.61 2.04 8.48
CA CYS A 37 -6.61 2.55 9.40
C CYS A 37 -5.70 3.61 8.79
N THR A 38 -5.86 3.91 7.51
CA THR A 38 -5.10 4.91 6.74
C THR A 38 -3.61 4.63 6.61
N GLU A 39 -3.17 3.44 6.96
CA GLU A 39 -1.78 3.02 6.76
C GLU A 39 -1.49 2.79 5.28
N ILE A 40 -0.27 3.12 4.87
CA ILE A 40 0.20 2.90 3.51
C ILE A 40 1.28 1.83 3.53
N VAL A 41 1.14 0.82 2.68
CA VAL A 41 2.10 -0.28 2.55
C VAL A 41 2.49 -0.43 1.08
N ASN A 42 3.78 -0.65 0.83
CA ASN A 42 4.27 -0.88 -0.54
C ASN A 42 3.63 -2.15 -1.11
N SER A 43 3.30 -2.14 -2.39
CA SER A 43 2.68 -3.29 -3.05
C SER A 43 3.63 -4.49 -3.19
N VAL A 44 4.94 -4.27 -3.06
CA VAL A 44 5.98 -5.33 -3.08
C VAL A 44 6.91 -5.18 -1.88
N PRO A 45 6.39 -5.38 -0.64
CA PRO A 45 7.18 -5.12 0.55
C PRO A 45 8.26 -6.19 0.75
N PHE A 46 9.54 -5.79 0.76
CA PHE A 46 10.63 -6.70 1.05
C PHE A 46 10.78 -6.96 2.54
N ILE A 47 10.48 -5.95 3.35
CA ILE A 47 10.50 -6.06 4.80
C ILE A 47 9.06 -6.33 5.25
N LYS A 48 8.91 -7.17 6.29
CA LYS A 48 7.58 -7.46 6.83
C LYS A 48 6.85 -6.17 7.14
N SER A 49 5.69 -5.99 6.54
CA SER A 49 4.86 -4.80 6.66
C SER A 49 3.40 -5.20 6.83
N ALA A 50 2.68 -4.42 7.61
CA ALA A 50 1.26 -4.65 7.84
C ALA A 50 0.58 -3.34 8.22
N CYS A 51 -0.71 -3.20 7.90
CA CYS A 51 -1.50 -2.09 8.42
C CYS A 51 -2.06 -2.45 9.80
N ASP A 52 -2.49 -1.44 10.54
CA ASP A 52 -2.95 -1.64 11.92
C ASP A 52 -4.17 -2.55 12.04
N CYS A 53 -5.07 -2.50 11.07
CA CYS A 53 -6.28 -3.34 11.07
C CYS A 53 -6.05 -4.74 10.50
N GLY A 54 -4.87 -5.02 9.93
CA GLY A 54 -4.53 -6.33 9.38
C GLY A 54 -5.04 -6.61 7.98
N ASN A 55 -5.65 -5.64 7.31
CA ASN A 55 -6.12 -5.83 5.94
C ASN A 55 -4.96 -5.98 4.95
N LEU A 56 -3.84 -5.32 5.20
CA LEU A 56 -2.63 -5.40 4.39
C LEU A 56 -1.53 -6.06 5.22
N GLU A 57 -0.93 -7.12 4.67
CA GLU A 57 0.18 -7.80 5.32
C GLU A 57 1.07 -8.43 4.27
N GLY A 58 2.38 -8.24 4.38
CA GLY A 58 3.29 -8.84 3.43
C GLY A 58 4.74 -8.79 3.84
N SER A 59 5.54 -9.56 3.10
CA SER A 59 6.99 -9.61 3.21
C SER A 59 7.57 -10.34 2.01
N GLY A 60 8.88 -10.24 1.81
CA GLY A 60 9.55 -10.97 0.74
C GLY A 60 9.08 -10.63 -0.66
N GLY A 61 8.59 -9.42 -0.88
CA GLY A 61 8.12 -8.96 -2.18
C GLY A 61 6.67 -9.32 -2.50
N LYS A 62 5.93 -9.87 -1.53
CA LYS A 62 4.53 -10.24 -1.72
C LYS A 62 3.66 -9.56 -0.67
N LEU A 63 2.54 -9.02 -1.09
CA LEU A 63 1.57 -8.38 -0.21
C LEU A 63 0.24 -9.12 -0.31
N ASN A 64 -0.31 -9.49 0.84
CA ASN A 64 -1.65 -10.08 0.94
C ASN A 64 -2.64 -8.99 1.31
N VAL A 65 -3.76 -8.94 0.58
CA VAL A 65 -4.86 -8.02 0.84
C VAL A 65 -6.09 -8.84 1.18
N LYS A 66 -6.61 -8.69 2.39
CA LYS A 66 -7.79 -9.45 2.82
C LYS A 66 -9.05 -8.96 2.14
N ASP A 67 -9.22 -7.65 2.08
CA ASP A 67 -10.37 -7.03 1.43
C ASP A 67 -9.89 -5.94 0.47
N PRO A 68 -9.75 -6.26 -0.82
CA PRO A 68 -9.23 -5.30 -1.79
C PRO A 68 -10.14 -4.11 -2.06
N VAL A 69 -11.43 -4.22 -1.72
CA VAL A 69 -12.38 -3.10 -1.89
C VAL A 69 -12.10 -1.99 -0.89
N ARG A 70 -11.47 -2.32 0.23
CA ARG A 70 -11.14 -1.35 1.30
C ARG A 70 -9.71 -0.82 1.18
N VAL A 71 -9.18 -0.83 -0.02
CA VAL A 71 -7.81 -0.38 -0.31
C VAL A 71 -7.85 0.61 -1.46
N ARG A 72 -7.08 1.69 -1.33
CA ARG A 72 -6.84 2.63 -2.42
C ARG A 72 -5.45 2.40 -2.96
N VAL A 73 -5.34 2.26 -4.28
CA VAL A 73 -4.04 2.15 -4.95
C VAL A 73 -3.52 3.57 -5.23
N VAL A 74 -2.31 3.84 -4.77
CA VAL A 74 -1.68 5.15 -4.96
C VAL A 74 -0.26 4.96 -5.49
N ARG A 75 0.24 5.97 -6.19
CA ARG A 75 1.61 6.00 -6.66
C ARG A 75 2.42 6.93 -5.77
N GLY A 76 3.57 6.47 -5.29
CA GLY A 76 4.47 7.27 -4.47
C GLY A 76 5.55 7.93 -5.30
N LYS A 77 5.76 9.21 -5.06
CA LYS A 77 6.87 9.97 -5.64
C LYS A 77 7.73 10.53 -4.52
N LEU A 78 9.03 10.37 -4.63
CA LEU A 78 9.97 10.94 -3.67
C LEU A 78 9.82 12.47 -3.67
N ARG A 79 9.72 13.04 -2.48
CA ARG A 79 9.64 14.48 -2.31
C ARG A 79 10.94 15.20 -2.61
#